data_876ea9db343c36d9e040ff788645c35f
#
_entry.id   876ea9db343c36d9e040ff788645c35f
#
_cell.length_a   1.000
_cell.length_b   1.000
_cell.length_c   1.000
_cell.angle_alpha   90.00
_cell.angle_beta   90.00
_cell.angle_gamma   90.00
#
_symmetry.space_group_name_H-M   'P 1'
#
loop_
_entity.id
_entity.type
_entity.pdbx_description
1 polymer ?
#
loop_
_entity_poly.entity_id
_entity_poly.type
_entity_poly.pdbx_seq_one_letter_code
_entity_poly.pdbx_strand_id
1 'polypeptide(L)'
;IQTTYGKTIMIQWDETSPRPYTRHNLIQGTMGALTGFPTRVFFDSKENQNSIGYFPWIEGKDLSEIYEKYDHPLYKKLNEKTADSGHGGMDGIMMYRVIECLQKGEPLDQNVYEGAFWSAVTPLSAKSIENGGSPQNFPDFTRGKWKDTEPLGIVF
;
A
#
# COMPACT_ATOMS: atom_id res chain seq x y z
N ILE A 1 8.39 -10.36 6.00
CA ILE A 1 9.11 -10.38 4.71
C ILE A 1 10.18 -9.30 4.78
N GLN A 2 11.37 -9.63 4.36
CA GLN A 2 12.46 -8.66 4.22
C GLN A 2 12.73 -8.43 2.74
N THR A 3 12.74 -7.16 2.32
CA THR A 3 12.99 -6.83 0.91
C THR A 3 14.49 -6.65 0.65
N THR A 4 14.88 -6.74 -0.60
CA THR A 4 16.28 -6.55 -1.03
C THR A 4 16.85 -5.18 -0.66
N TYR A 5 16.00 -4.15 -0.62
CA TYR A 5 16.39 -2.79 -0.22
C TYR A 5 16.22 -2.52 1.29
N GLY A 6 16.16 -3.56 2.12
CA GLY A 6 16.17 -3.44 3.59
C GLY A 6 14.84 -3.01 4.21
N LYS A 7 13.75 -2.98 3.46
CA LYS A 7 12.41 -2.71 4.02
C LYS A 7 11.82 -3.99 4.60
N THR A 8 11.08 -3.86 5.69
CA THR A 8 10.38 -4.98 6.32
C THR A 8 8.89 -4.86 6.07
N ILE A 9 8.26 -5.95 5.65
CA ILE A 9 6.81 -6.07 5.50
C ILE A 9 6.34 -7.12 6.50
N MET A 10 5.47 -6.71 7.43
CA MET A 10 4.78 -7.60 8.37
C MET A 10 3.37 -7.86 7.84
N ILE A 11 3.00 -9.13 7.76
CA ILE A 11 1.66 -9.54 7.34
C ILE A 11 1.09 -10.40 8.46
N GLN A 12 -0.11 -10.06 8.91
CA GLN A 12 -0.86 -10.84 9.89
C GLN A 12 -2.10 -11.40 9.22
N TRP A 13 -2.30 -12.70 9.35
CA TRP A 13 -3.50 -13.40 8.91
C TRP A 13 -4.22 -13.97 10.14
N ASP A 14 -5.47 -13.60 10.33
CA ASP A 14 -6.32 -14.12 11.39
C ASP A 14 -7.79 -14.04 10.96
N GLU A 15 -8.43 -15.20 10.77
CA GLU A 15 -9.84 -15.30 10.36
C GLU A 15 -10.74 -15.78 11.50
N THR A 16 -10.17 -16.14 12.64
CA THR A 16 -10.91 -16.83 13.72
C THR A 16 -11.23 -15.92 14.89
N SER A 17 -10.49 -14.84 15.09
CA SER A 17 -10.70 -13.93 16.20
C SER A 17 -11.80 -12.92 15.90
N PRO A 18 -12.83 -12.75 16.74
CA PRO A 18 -13.84 -11.73 16.58
C PRO A 18 -13.23 -10.35 16.84
N ARG A 19 -13.22 -9.50 15.81
CA ARG A 19 -12.72 -8.12 15.88
C ARG A 19 -13.41 -7.23 14.85
N PRO A 20 -13.45 -5.91 15.08
CA PRO A 20 -13.89 -4.97 14.06
C PRO A 20 -13.07 -5.08 12.79
N TYR A 21 -13.68 -4.73 11.66
CA TYR A 21 -12.97 -4.69 10.37
C TYR A 21 -11.79 -3.73 10.41
N THR A 22 -10.62 -4.25 10.06
CA THR A 22 -9.40 -3.49 9.88
C THR A 22 -8.48 -4.23 8.92
N ARG A 23 -7.70 -3.51 8.15
CA ARG A 23 -6.64 -4.09 7.31
C ARG A 23 -5.28 -4.02 8.01
N HIS A 24 -5.20 -3.47 9.21
CA HIS A 24 -3.94 -3.22 9.91
C HIS A 24 -2.88 -2.52 9.04
N ASN A 25 -3.32 -1.71 8.06
CA ASN A 25 -2.38 -0.98 7.25
C ASN A 25 -1.59 -0.02 8.11
N LEU A 26 -0.27 -0.22 8.16
CA LEU A 26 0.67 0.69 8.80
C LEU A 26 1.87 0.85 7.88
N ILE A 27 2.08 2.07 7.41
CA ILE A 27 3.23 2.47 6.60
C ILE A 27 4.06 3.42 7.44
N GLN A 28 5.32 3.07 7.68
CA GLN A 28 6.26 3.89 8.42
C GLN A 28 7.42 4.29 7.51
N GLY A 29 7.63 5.58 7.39
CA GLY A 29 8.73 6.17 6.66
C GLY A 29 9.65 6.96 7.57
N THR A 30 10.65 7.60 6.99
CA THR A 30 11.63 8.43 7.72
C THR A 30 11.06 9.77 8.18
N MET A 31 9.95 10.21 7.62
CA MET A 31 9.35 11.54 7.87
C MET A 31 7.92 11.44 8.43
N GLY A 32 7.43 10.25 8.71
CA GLY A 32 6.11 10.08 9.26
C GLY A 32 5.56 8.67 9.15
N ALA A 33 4.30 8.52 9.55
CA ALA A 33 3.58 7.26 9.51
C ALA A 33 2.13 7.47 9.09
N LEU A 34 1.57 6.46 8.42
CA LEU A 34 0.18 6.39 8.01
C LEU A 34 -0.40 5.07 8.48
N THR A 35 -1.59 5.07 9.03
CA THR A 35 -2.35 3.85 9.34
C THR A 35 -3.78 3.94 8.80
N GLY A 36 -4.39 2.80 8.54
CA GLY A 36 -5.80 2.63 8.16
C GLY A 36 -6.29 1.22 8.50
N PHE A 37 -7.53 0.98 8.77
CA PHE A 37 -8.67 1.80 9.15
C PHE A 37 -8.77 1.88 10.69
N PRO A 38 -9.15 2.98 11.31
CA PRO A 38 -9.35 4.31 10.74
C PRO A 38 -8.04 4.95 10.23
N THR A 39 -8.19 5.89 9.29
CA THR A 39 -7.02 6.62 8.79
C THR A 39 -6.48 7.55 9.86
N ARG A 40 -5.17 7.49 10.08
CA ARG A 40 -4.44 8.37 10.98
C ARG A 40 -3.06 8.65 10.38
N VAL A 41 -2.59 9.86 10.54
CA VAL A 41 -1.31 10.31 9.98
C VAL A 41 -0.45 10.94 11.08
N PHE A 42 0.83 10.70 11.02
CA PHE A 42 1.82 11.37 11.84
C PHE A 42 2.92 11.94 10.93
N PHE A 43 3.31 13.17 11.14
CA PHE A 43 4.46 13.79 10.49
C PHE A 43 5.56 14.05 11.53
N ASP A 44 6.78 13.65 11.20
CA ASP A 44 7.95 14.01 12.00
C ASP A 44 8.37 15.44 11.66
N SER A 45 7.91 16.40 12.49
CA SER A 45 8.24 17.81 12.36
C SER A 45 9.37 18.20 13.33
N LYS A 46 10.05 19.32 13.06
CA LYS A 46 11.05 19.87 13.98
C LYS A 46 10.46 20.21 15.36
N GLU A 47 9.19 20.57 15.41
CA GLU A 47 8.46 20.83 16.65
C GLU A 47 8.28 19.54 17.46
N ASN A 48 7.96 18.44 16.79
CA ASN A 48 7.84 17.14 17.42
C ASN A 48 9.20 16.60 17.91
N GLN A 49 10.27 16.81 17.17
CA GLN A 49 11.62 16.34 17.55
C GLN A 49 12.13 16.97 18.84
N ASN A 50 11.67 18.16 19.18
CA ASN A 50 12.05 18.87 20.42
C ASN A 50 11.12 18.57 21.60
N SER A 51 10.04 17.84 21.41
CA SER A 51 9.12 17.47 22.48
C SER A 51 9.50 16.12 23.09
N ILE A 52 9.64 16.09 24.39
CA ILE A 52 9.80 14.84 25.15
C ILE A 52 8.42 14.37 25.49
N GLY A 53 7.94 13.31 24.82
CA GLY A 53 6.69 12.72 25.21
C GLY A 53 5.81 12.15 24.10
N TYR A 54 4.53 12.26 24.29
CA TYR A 54 3.49 11.64 23.48
C TYR A 54 3.29 12.42 22.17
N PHE A 55 3.43 11.70 21.05
CA PHE A 55 3.15 12.24 19.72
C PHE A 55 1.77 11.76 19.26
N PRO A 56 0.76 12.66 19.22
CA PRO A 56 -0.59 12.27 18.83
C PRO A 56 -0.67 12.01 17.32
N TRP A 57 -1.56 11.10 16.94
CA TRP A 57 -1.99 10.95 15.57
C TRP A 57 -2.87 12.14 15.15
N ILE A 58 -2.74 12.58 13.92
CA ILE A 58 -3.72 13.41 13.24
C ILE A 58 -4.83 12.49 12.75
N GLU A 59 -6.06 12.71 13.21
CA GLU A 59 -7.19 11.84 12.90
C GLU A 59 -8.52 12.61 12.85
N GLY A 60 -9.59 11.97 12.39
CA GLY A 60 -10.92 12.54 12.36
C GLY A 60 -11.02 13.78 11.47
N LYS A 61 -11.50 14.89 12.04
CA LYS A 61 -11.71 16.14 11.28
C LYS A 61 -10.43 16.81 10.82
N ASP A 62 -9.34 16.59 11.55
CA ASP A 62 -8.05 17.19 11.25
C ASP A 62 -7.38 16.58 10.00
N LEU A 63 -7.93 15.48 9.48
CA LEU A 63 -7.49 14.87 8.23
C LEU A 63 -7.94 15.64 6.98
N SER A 64 -8.91 16.55 7.06
CA SER A 64 -9.45 17.24 5.89
C SER A 64 -8.38 17.99 5.09
N GLU A 65 -7.53 18.76 5.78
CA GLU A 65 -6.42 19.47 5.15
C GLU A 65 -5.36 18.53 4.59
N ILE A 66 -5.15 17.38 5.26
CA ILE A 66 -4.22 16.35 4.79
C ILE A 66 -4.72 15.74 3.48
N TYR A 67 -6.00 15.37 3.40
CA TYR A 67 -6.61 14.87 2.18
C TYR A 67 -6.54 15.91 1.05
N GLU A 68 -6.92 17.16 1.33
CA GLU A 68 -6.84 18.21 0.33
C GLU A 68 -5.43 18.36 -0.25
N LYS A 69 -4.41 18.26 0.58
CA LYS A 69 -3.02 18.44 0.17
C LYS A 69 -2.42 17.19 -0.49
N TYR A 70 -2.66 16.01 0.07
CA TYR A 70 -1.91 14.80 -0.24
C TYR A 70 -2.68 13.70 -0.95
N ASP A 71 -4.00 13.80 -1.10
CA ASP A 71 -4.74 12.82 -1.88
C ASP A 71 -4.19 12.70 -3.30
N HIS A 72 -4.18 11.47 -3.78
CA HIS A 72 -3.65 11.17 -5.11
C HIS A 72 -4.37 11.98 -6.20
N PRO A 73 -3.66 12.59 -7.16
CA PRO A 73 -4.28 13.42 -8.19
C PRO A 73 -5.38 12.70 -8.97
N LEU A 74 -5.17 11.44 -9.28
CA LEU A 74 -6.16 10.62 -9.98
C LEU A 74 -7.44 10.42 -9.14
N TYR A 75 -7.30 10.24 -7.82
CA TYR A 75 -8.44 10.17 -6.92
C TYR A 75 -9.22 11.49 -6.92
N LYS A 76 -8.54 12.61 -6.77
CA LYS A 76 -9.16 13.95 -6.83
C LYS A 76 -9.92 14.20 -8.15
N LYS A 77 -9.38 13.69 -9.26
CA LYS A 77 -9.96 13.83 -10.60
C LYS A 77 -11.21 12.97 -10.82
N LEU A 78 -11.28 11.79 -10.21
CA LEU A 78 -12.23 10.74 -10.57
C LEU A 78 -13.21 10.34 -9.47
N ASN A 79 -12.95 10.65 -8.18
CA ASN A 79 -13.72 10.16 -7.04
C ASN A 79 -15.23 10.39 -7.19
N GLU A 80 -15.65 11.58 -7.61
CA GLU A 80 -17.09 11.90 -7.80
C GLU A 80 -17.70 11.10 -8.97
N LYS A 81 -16.93 10.89 -10.04
CA LYS A 81 -17.38 10.18 -11.24
C LYS A 81 -17.48 8.68 -11.06
N THR A 82 -16.72 8.14 -10.10
CA THR A 82 -16.62 6.70 -9.87
C THR A 82 -17.26 6.26 -8.54
N ALA A 83 -17.85 7.18 -7.78
CA ALA A 83 -18.37 6.91 -6.44
C ALA A 83 -19.27 5.66 -6.35
N ASP A 84 -20.08 5.41 -7.37
CA ASP A 84 -21.01 4.29 -7.45
C ASP A 84 -20.43 3.02 -8.09
N SER A 85 -19.13 3.02 -8.44
CA SER A 85 -18.53 1.93 -9.21
C SER A 85 -17.98 0.76 -8.37
N GLY A 86 -18.39 0.63 -7.12
CA GLY A 86 -17.94 -0.41 -6.20
C GLY A 86 -16.72 -0.01 -5.36
N HIS A 87 -16.61 -0.62 -4.17
CA HIS A 87 -15.55 -0.37 -3.19
C HIS A 87 -15.27 1.14 -2.92
N GLY A 88 -16.35 1.95 -2.90
CA GLY A 88 -16.23 3.40 -2.70
C GLY A 88 -15.54 4.14 -3.86
N GLY A 89 -15.75 3.69 -5.09
CA GLY A 89 -15.19 4.31 -6.30
C GLY A 89 -13.87 3.72 -6.78
N MET A 90 -13.27 2.85 -5.99
CA MET A 90 -11.93 2.29 -6.28
C MET A 90 -11.91 1.46 -7.57
N ASP A 91 -12.97 0.66 -7.82
CA ASP A 91 -13.08 -0.17 -9.00
C ASP A 91 -13.13 0.67 -10.29
N GLY A 92 -13.83 1.79 -10.26
CA GLY A 92 -13.91 2.70 -11.41
C GLY A 92 -12.58 3.39 -11.70
N ILE A 93 -11.84 3.79 -10.69
CA ILE A 93 -10.50 4.39 -10.85
C ILE A 93 -9.54 3.37 -11.44
N MET A 94 -9.57 2.13 -10.95
CA MET A 94 -8.75 1.03 -11.48
C MET A 94 -9.06 0.77 -12.96
N MET A 95 -10.35 0.64 -13.31
CA MET A 95 -10.77 0.42 -14.69
C MET A 95 -10.41 1.59 -15.62
N TYR A 96 -10.55 2.82 -15.14
CA TYR A 96 -10.10 4.00 -15.87
C TYR A 96 -8.63 3.89 -16.26
N ARG A 97 -7.76 3.52 -15.30
CA ARG A 97 -6.32 3.35 -15.57
C ARG A 97 -6.03 2.25 -16.57
N VAL A 98 -6.67 1.10 -16.43
CA VAL A 98 -6.50 0.01 -17.39
C VAL A 98 -6.85 0.46 -18.82
N ILE A 99 -8.00 1.10 -18.99
CA ILE A 99 -8.45 1.57 -20.30
C ILE A 99 -7.52 2.66 -20.84
N GLU A 100 -7.12 3.61 -20.01
CA GLU A 100 -6.22 4.70 -20.40
C GLU A 100 -4.86 4.17 -20.89
N CYS A 101 -4.24 3.26 -20.15
CA CYS A 101 -3.00 2.62 -20.55
C CYS A 101 -3.13 1.88 -21.89
N LEU A 102 -4.21 1.09 -22.06
CA LEU A 102 -4.46 0.36 -23.30
C LEU A 102 -4.68 1.30 -24.49
N GLN A 103 -5.40 2.40 -24.32
CA GLN A 103 -5.63 3.39 -25.38
C GLN A 103 -4.37 4.13 -25.77
N LYS A 104 -3.47 4.38 -24.83
CA LYS A 104 -2.20 5.07 -25.06
C LYS A 104 -1.07 4.12 -25.51
N GLY A 105 -1.27 2.81 -25.40
CA GLY A 105 -0.22 1.81 -25.62
C GLY A 105 0.85 1.84 -24.53
N GLU A 106 0.50 2.28 -23.34
CA GLU A 106 1.38 2.32 -22.17
C GLU A 106 1.31 1.01 -21.38
N PRO A 107 2.36 0.65 -20.64
CA PRO A 107 2.30 -0.46 -19.70
C PRO A 107 1.22 -0.24 -18.64
N LEU A 108 0.58 -1.32 -18.20
CA LEU A 108 -0.35 -1.26 -17.08
C LEU A 108 0.40 -0.92 -15.77
N ASP A 109 -0.28 -0.25 -14.85
CA ASP A 109 0.26 0.10 -13.52
C ASP A 109 0.68 -1.14 -12.72
N GLN A 110 0.06 -2.28 -13.00
CA GLN A 110 0.42 -3.59 -12.46
C GLN A 110 0.53 -4.60 -13.61
N ASN A 111 1.63 -5.32 -13.62
CA ASN A 111 1.90 -6.34 -14.62
C ASN A 111 1.80 -7.76 -14.05
N VAL A 112 1.94 -8.78 -14.90
CA VAL A 112 1.85 -10.18 -14.50
C VAL A 112 2.91 -10.60 -13.47
N TYR A 113 4.07 -9.97 -13.47
CA TYR A 113 5.13 -10.30 -12.51
C TYR A 113 4.79 -9.81 -11.11
N GLU A 114 4.18 -8.63 -11.00
CA GLU A 114 3.68 -8.10 -9.73
C GLU A 114 2.52 -8.94 -9.19
N GLY A 115 1.61 -9.35 -10.06
CA GLY A 115 0.54 -10.29 -9.70
C GLY A 115 1.08 -11.62 -9.18
N ALA A 116 2.08 -12.21 -9.86
CA ALA A 116 2.74 -13.44 -9.42
C ALA A 116 3.48 -13.25 -8.10
N PHE A 117 4.18 -12.11 -7.94
CA PHE A 117 4.90 -11.77 -6.73
C PHE A 117 3.98 -11.68 -5.51
N TRP A 118 2.87 -10.97 -5.63
CA TRP A 118 1.92 -10.83 -4.53
C TRP A 118 1.23 -12.14 -4.18
N SER A 119 0.87 -12.93 -5.20
CA SER A 119 0.26 -14.24 -5.01
C SER A 119 1.19 -15.27 -4.36
N ALA A 120 2.50 -15.13 -4.50
CA ALA A 120 3.47 -16.07 -3.93
C ALA A 120 3.57 -15.96 -2.40
N VAL A 121 3.12 -14.89 -1.78
CA VAL A 121 3.16 -14.71 -0.31
C VAL A 121 2.42 -15.83 0.40
N THR A 122 1.23 -16.19 -0.05
CA THR A 122 0.40 -17.22 0.59
C THR A 122 1.09 -18.61 0.61
N PRO A 123 1.48 -19.18 -0.54
CA PRO A 123 2.12 -20.51 -0.54
C PRO A 123 3.49 -20.52 0.15
N LEU A 124 4.25 -19.42 0.10
CA LEU A 124 5.52 -19.33 0.82
C LEU A 124 5.31 -19.25 2.33
N SER A 125 4.28 -18.56 2.79
CA SER A 125 3.89 -18.52 4.20
C SER A 125 3.48 -19.89 4.71
N ALA A 126 2.65 -20.61 3.96
CA ALA A 126 2.25 -21.99 4.28
C ALA A 126 3.49 -22.90 4.41
N LYS A 127 4.38 -22.86 3.42
CA LYS A 127 5.63 -23.64 3.44
C LYS A 127 6.53 -23.26 4.62
N SER A 128 6.59 -21.98 5.01
CA SER A 128 7.33 -21.54 6.19
C SER A 128 6.77 -22.19 7.46
N ILE A 129 5.45 -22.17 7.63
CA ILE A 129 4.75 -22.75 8.79
C ILE A 129 5.01 -24.27 8.85
N GLU A 130 4.83 -24.98 7.75
CA GLU A 130 5.10 -26.44 7.65
C GLU A 130 6.53 -26.80 8.05
N ASN A 131 7.48 -25.88 7.85
CA ASN A 131 8.88 -26.06 8.20
C ASN A 131 9.28 -25.33 9.49
N GLY A 132 8.38 -25.21 10.46
CA GLY A 132 8.66 -24.66 11.78
C GLY A 132 8.97 -23.15 11.80
N GLY A 133 8.44 -22.37 10.85
CA GLY A 133 8.70 -20.94 10.75
C GLY A 133 10.00 -20.58 10.04
N SER A 134 10.60 -21.54 9.33
CA SER A 134 11.87 -21.31 8.63
C SER A 134 11.73 -20.29 7.49
N PRO A 135 12.73 -19.42 7.27
CA PRO A 135 12.72 -18.50 6.14
C PRO A 135 12.60 -19.22 4.80
N GLN A 136 11.79 -18.66 3.92
CA GLN A 136 11.62 -19.16 2.54
C GLN A 136 12.20 -18.15 1.56
N ASN A 137 12.93 -18.66 0.56
CA ASN A 137 13.41 -17.82 -0.52
C ASN A 137 12.26 -17.40 -1.42
N PHE A 138 12.17 -16.10 -1.68
CA PHE A 138 11.19 -15.56 -2.59
C PHE A 138 11.65 -15.75 -4.05
N PRO A 139 10.85 -16.34 -4.94
CA PRO A 139 11.24 -16.55 -6.32
C PRO A 139 11.33 -15.22 -7.09
N ASP A 140 12.33 -15.09 -7.94
CA ASP A 140 12.44 -13.98 -8.87
C ASP A 140 11.72 -14.33 -10.18
N PHE A 141 10.48 -13.89 -10.32
CA PHE A 141 9.67 -14.10 -11.51
C PHE A 141 10.16 -13.31 -12.73
N THR A 142 10.94 -12.25 -12.51
CA THR A 142 11.43 -11.36 -13.56
C THR A 142 12.76 -11.80 -14.17
N ARG A 143 13.40 -12.82 -13.59
CA ARG A 143 14.75 -13.27 -13.97
C ARG A 143 15.78 -12.14 -13.93
N GLY A 144 15.73 -11.34 -12.88
CA GLY A 144 16.66 -10.23 -12.62
C GLY A 144 16.21 -8.88 -13.18
N LYS A 145 15.21 -8.81 -14.05
CA LYS A 145 14.78 -7.56 -14.70
C LYS A 145 14.23 -6.50 -13.74
N TRP A 146 13.76 -6.92 -12.56
CA TRP A 146 13.28 -5.98 -11.53
C TRP A 146 14.35 -4.96 -11.10
N LYS A 147 15.63 -5.25 -11.29
CA LYS A 147 16.74 -4.36 -10.94
C LYS A 147 16.81 -3.12 -11.83
N ASP A 148 16.35 -3.28 -13.06
CA ASP A 148 16.37 -2.24 -14.09
C ASP A 148 14.98 -1.64 -14.33
N THR A 149 13.98 -2.06 -13.53
CA THR A 149 12.61 -1.55 -13.66
C THR A 149 12.44 -0.33 -12.77
N GLU A 150 12.11 0.79 -13.38
CA GLU A 150 11.77 2.01 -12.64
C GLU A 150 10.46 1.83 -11.88
N PRO A 151 10.38 2.31 -10.63
CA PRO A 151 9.14 2.32 -9.88
C PRO A 151 8.06 3.14 -10.57
N LEU A 152 6.81 2.70 -10.48
CA LEU A 152 5.69 3.52 -10.91
C LEU A 152 5.69 4.83 -10.12
N GLY A 153 5.73 5.95 -10.82
CA GLY A 153 5.60 7.29 -10.25
C GLY A 153 4.15 7.64 -9.89
N ILE A 154 3.93 8.88 -9.47
CA ILE A 154 2.57 9.39 -9.28
C ILE A 154 1.92 9.61 -10.65
N VAL A 155 0.80 8.95 -10.89
CA VAL A 155 0.01 9.09 -12.12
C VAL A 155 -0.99 10.24 -11.97
N PHE A 156 -1.13 11.08 -13.00
CA PHE A 156 -2.01 12.26 -13.00
C PHE A 156 -3.22 12.08 -13.92
#